data_ddc4a78f32e1723f76753ded8ab324d7
#
_entry.id   ddc4a78f32e1723f76753ded8ab324d7
#
_cell.length_a   1.000
_cell.length_b   1.000
_cell.length_c   1.000
_cell.angle_alpha   90.00
_cell.angle_beta   90.00
_cell.angle_gamma   90.00
#
_symmetry.space_group_name_H-M   'P 1'
#
loop_
_entity.id
_entity.type
_entity.pdbx_description
1 polymer ?
#
loop_
_entity_poly.entity_id
_entity_poly.type
_entity_poly.pdbx_seq_one_letter_code
_entity_poly.pdbx_strand_id
1 'polypeptide(L)'
;CLQDVNHPYRQRIDTDFGGRVEVYNKQQLLNGQNFNPTSVNEQLSILVLSYDSFRSTDKEGRKVYQENSNLAQFTKFYNSNGTFIEDVDETALVQVINQMSPLIVVDESHHAQSNLSIEMLNNLNPCFVLDLTATPKKHSNIITYVDSLQLKKENMVKLPVIVYNRPHVSKIGK
;
A
#
# COMPACT_ATOMS: atom_id res chain seq x y z
N CYS A 1 -9.00 -5.86 8.45
CA CYS A 1 -10.34 -5.25 8.46
C CYS A 1 -10.99 -5.26 7.08
N LEU A 2 -10.33 -4.87 5.99
CA LEU A 2 -10.99 -4.84 4.66
C LEU A 2 -11.31 -6.22 4.07
N GLN A 3 -10.60 -7.27 4.44
CA GLN A 3 -10.91 -8.65 4.05
C GLN A 3 -12.04 -9.28 4.88
N ASP A 4 -12.38 -8.70 6.02
CA ASP A 4 -13.49 -9.15 6.85
C ASP A 4 -14.77 -8.45 6.43
N VAL A 5 -15.67 -9.17 5.81
CA VAL A 5 -16.96 -8.66 5.30
C VAL A 5 -17.87 -8.11 6.39
N ASN A 6 -17.65 -8.50 7.65
CA ASN A 6 -18.42 -8.00 8.79
C ASN A 6 -17.81 -6.74 9.40
N HIS A 7 -16.62 -6.33 8.97
CA HIS A 7 -15.98 -5.13 9.49
C HIS A 7 -16.71 -3.86 9.02
N PRO A 8 -17.00 -2.88 9.89
CA PRO A 8 -17.77 -1.68 9.54
C PRO A 8 -17.21 -0.90 8.33
N TYR A 9 -15.89 -0.79 8.21
CA TYR A 9 -15.26 -0.12 7.06
C TYR A 9 -15.47 -0.90 5.75
N ARG A 10 -15.42 -2.23 5.79
CA ARG A 10 -15.71 -3.05 4.62
C ARG A 10 -17.17 -2.89 4.21
N GLN A 11 -18.10 -2.96 5.13
CA GLN A 11 -19.53 -2.79 4.87
C GLN A 11 -19.84 -1.41 4.28
N ARG A 12 -19.15 -0.38 4.74
CA ARG A 12 -19.30 0.97 4.18
C ARG A 12 -18.87 1.01 2.71
N ILE A 13 -17.69 0.49 2.39
CA ILE A 13 -17.19 0.42 1.01
C ILE A 13 -18.12 -0.43 0.14
N ASP A 14 -18.55 -1.59 0.63
CA ASP A 14 -19.51 -2.44 -0.09
C ASP A 14 -20.81 -1.69 -0.41
N THR A 15 -21.31 -0.89 0.53
CA THR A 15 -22.52 -0.07 0.30
C THR A 15 -22.27 0.97 -0.79
N ASP A 16 -21.14 1.69 -0.73
CA ASP A 16 -20.82 2.76 -1.67
C ASP A 16 -20.56 2.23 -3.09
N PHE A 17 -20.10 0.97 -3.23
CA PHE A 17 -19.80 0.33 -4.52
C PHE A 17 -20.80 -0.79 -4.91
N GLY A 18 -21.95 -0.86 -4.24
CA GLY A 18 -23.02 -1.82 -4.55
C GLY A 18 -22.59 -3.29 -4.39
N GLY A 19 -21.74 -3.60 -3.41
CA GLY A 19 -21.22 -4.93 -3.14
C GLY A 19 -20.15 -5.42 -4.13
N ARG A 20 -19.75 -4.60 -5.10
CA ARG A 20 -18.74 -4.94 -6.10
C ARG A 20 -17.36 -4.48 -5.66
N VAL A 21 -16.83 -5.11 -4.61
CA VAL A 21 -15.52 -4.82 -4.02
C VAL A 21 -14.79 -6.12 -3.77
N GLU A 22 -13.55 -6.20 -4.21
CA GLU A 22 -12.66 -7.32 -3.91
C GLU A 22 -11.34 -6.81 -3.32
N VAL A 23 -10.84 -7.49 -2.28
CA VAL A 23 -9.61 -7.12 -1.59
C VAL A 23 -8.61 -8.26 -1.71
N TYR A 24 -7.49 -7.98 -2.36
CA TYR A 24 -6.47 -8.97 -2.66
C TYR A 24 -5.23 -8.77 -1.80
N ASN A 25 -4.69 -9.84 -1.27
CA ASN A 25 -3.33 -9.89 -0.76
C ASN A 25 -2.36 -10.38 -1.86
N LYS A 26 -1.05 -10.29 -1.59
CA LYS A 26 0.00 -10.70 -2.53
C LYS A 26 -0.20 -12.13 -3.07
N GLN A 27 -0.53 -13.07 -2.19
CA GLN A 27 -0.66 -14.48 -2.59
C GLN A 27 -1.85 -14.71 -3.53
N GLN A 28 -2.96 -14.07 -3.26
CA GLN A 28 -4.16 -14.12 -4.12
C GLN A 28 -3.88 -13.54 -5.50
N LEU A 29 -3.14 -12.41 -5.56
CA LEU A 29 -2.72 -11.80 -6.82
C LEU A 29 -1.81 -12.72 -7.64
N LEU A 30 -0.77 -13.29 -7.01
CA LEU A 30 0.16 -14.21 -7.68
C LEU A 30 -0.52 -15.49 -8.17
N ASN A 31 -1.54 -15.95 -7.45
CA ASN A 31 -2.31 -17.13 -7.87
C ASN A 31 -3.40 -16.82 -8.91
N GLY A 32 -3.64 -15.56 -9.24
CA GLY A 32 -4.74 -15.14 -10.12
C GLY A 32 -6.13 -15.46 -9.53
N GLN A 33 -6.22 -15.59 -8.20
CA GLN A 33 -7.46 -15.97 -7.53
C GLN A 33 -8.47 -14.82 -7.59
N ASN A 34 -9.53 -15.00 -8.38
CA ASN A 34 -10.54 -13.98 -8.70
C ASN A 34 -9.96 -12.67 -9.28
N PHE A 35 -8.67 -12.64 -9.54
CA PHE A 35 -7.97 -11.51 -10.12
C PHE A 35 -7.76 -11.71 -11.61
N ASN A 36 -8.61 -11.09 -12.39
CA ASN A 36 -8.63 -11.18 -13.85
C ASN A 36 -9.15 -9.87 -14.47
N PRO A 37 -8.98 -9.65 -15.78
CA PRO A 37 -9.38 -8.39 -16.42
C PRO A 37 -10.84 -8.03 -16.26
N THR A 38 -11.74 -9.01 -16.28
CA THR A 38 -13.18 -8.78 -16.11
C THR A 38 -13.46 -8.28 -14.70
N SER A 39 -12.93 -8.96 -13.67
CA SER A 39 -13.15 -8.55 -12.29
C SER A 39 -12.61 -7.16 -11.99
N VAL A 40 -11.44 -6.81 -12.53
CA VAL A 40 -10.83 -5.49 -12.35
C VAL A 40 -11.65 -4.38 -13.01
N ASN A 41 -12.29 -4.66 -14.15
CA ASN A 41 -13.11 -3.67 -14.86
C ASN A 41 -14.49 -3.48 -14.25
N GLU A 42 -15.05 -4.51 -13.61
CA GLU A 42 -16.44 -4.50 -13.15
C GLU A 42 -16.61 -4.17 -11.66
N GLN A 43 -15.51 -4.15 -10.90
CA GLN A 43 -15.55 -3.95 -9.45
C GLN A 43 -14.40 -3.08 -8.95
N LEU A 44 -14.53 -2.55 -7.73
CA LEU A 44 -13.42 -1.94 -7.02
C LEU A 44 -12.44 -3.02 -6.57
N SER A 45 -11.25 -3.04 -7.15
CA SER A 45 -10.17 -3.95 -6.77
C SER A 45 -9.18 -3.25 -5.85
N ILE A 46 -9.07 -3.71 -4.61
CA ILE A 46 -8.16 -3.16 -3.60
C ILE A 46 -7.00 -4.14 -3.40
N LEU A 47 -5.79 -3.73 -3.78
CA LEU A 47 -4.58 -4.52 -3.64
C LEU A 47 -3.82 -4.08 -2.37
N VAL A 48 -3.67 -4.98 -1.41
CA VAL A 48 -2.95 -4.70 -0.16
C VAL A 48 -1.57 -5.35 -0.22
N LEU A 49 -0.55 -4.51 -0.39
CA LEU A 49 0.83 -4.93 -0.61
C LEU A 49 1.76 -4.16 0.35
N SER A 50 2.82 -4.79 0.81
CA SER A 50 3.89 -4.12 1.56
C SER A 50 5.04 -3.73 0.62
N TYR A 51 5.88 -2.78 1.02
CA TYR A 51 7.11 -2.45 0.29
C TYR A 51 8.02 -3.66 0.08
N ASP A 52 8.09 -4.55 1.07
CA ASP A 52 8.88 -5.78 0.99
C ASP A 52 8.38 -6.73 -0.11
N SER A 53 7.11 -6.60 -0.51
CA SER A 53 6.56 -7.37 -1.63
C SER A 53 7.24 -7.08 -2.96
N PHE A 54 7.88 -5.92 -3.09
CA PHE A 54 8.55 -5.45 -4.32
C PHE A 54 10.07 -5.45 -4.23
N ARG A 55 10.67 -5.91 -3.13
CA ARG A 55 12.13 -6.00 -3.00
C ARG A 55 12.67 -7.16 -3.82
N SER A 56 13.38 -6.85 -4.91
CA SER A 56 13.97 -7.86 -5.80
C SER A 56 15.15 -8.64 -5.19
N THR A 57 15.73 -8.13 -4.10
CA THR A 57 16.83 -8.80 -3.36
C THR A 57 16.36 -10.01 -2.56
N ASP A 58 15.07 -10.10 -2.25
CA ASP A 58 14.45 -11.18 -1.51
C ASP A 58 13.80 -12.18 -2.47
N LYS A 59 13.84 -13.49 -2.13
CA LYS A 59 13.22 -14.57 -2.91
C LYS A 59 11.72 -14.36 -3.09
N GLU A 60 11.03 -13.90 -2.04
CA GLU A 60 9.59 -13.63 -2.09
C GLU A 60 9.26 -12.34 -2.83
N GLY A 61 10.10 -11.32 -2.73
CA GLY A 61 9.95 -10.07 -3.48
C GLY A 61 10.15 -10.28 -4.97
N ARG A 62 11.11 -11.10 -5.37
CA ARG A 62 11.35 -11.43 -6.79
C ARG A 62 10.15 -12.05 -7.50
N LYS A 63 9.26 -12.74 -6.79
CA LYS A 63 8.07 -13.37 -7.40
C LYS A 63 7.16 -12.39 -8.13
N VAL A 64 7.11 -11.11 -7.73
CA VAL A 64 6.27 -10.11 -8.40
C VAL A 64 6.84 -9.66 -9.75
N TYR A 65 8.14 -9.89 -9.99
CA TYR A 65 8.85 -9.56 -11.22
C TYR A 65 9.03 -10.76 -12.17
N GLN A 66 8.65 -11.96 -11.74
CA GLN A 66 8.80 -13.17 -12.54
C GLN A 66 7.58 -13.38 -13.43
N GLU A 67 7.81 -14.06 -14.56
CA GLU A 67 6.77 -14.62 -15.41
C GLU A 67 5.73 -15.36 -14.57
N ASN A 68 4.45 -15.09 -14.84
CA ASN A 68 3.33 -15.69 -14.12
C ASN A 68 2.17 -16.04 -15.05
N SER A 69 2.10 -17.30 -15.44
CA SER A 69 1.06 -17.81 -16.35
C SER A 69 -0.37 -17.61 -15.82
N ASN A 70 -0.56 -17.51 -14.51
CA ASN A 70 -1.88 -17.22 -13.91
C ASN A 70 -2.41 -15.83 -14.31
N LEU A 71 -1.53 -14.92 -14.72
CA LEU A 71 -1.86 -13.55 -15.09
C LEU A 71 -1.83 -13.31 -16.61
N ALA A 72 -1.54 -14.34 -17.42
CA ALA A 72 -1.40 -14.20 -18.87
C ALA A 72 -2.64 -13.60 -19.56
N GLN A 73 -3.82 -13.76 -19.00
CA GLN A 73 -5.05 -13.16 -19.56
C GLN A 73 -5.05 -11.62 -19.58
N PHE A 74 -4.24 -10.95 -18.73
CA PHE A 74 -4.14 -9.50 -18.70
C PHE A 74 -3.44 -8.93 -19.93
N THR A 75 -2.50 -9.66 -20.55
CA THR A 75 -1.72 -9.17 -21.69
C THR A 75 -2.57 -8.75 -22.88
N LYS A 76 -3.74 -9.35 -23.05
CA LYS A 76 -4.71 -9.02 -24.11
C LYS A 76 -5.39 -7.66 -23.93
N PHE A 77 -5.29 -7.08 -22.75
CA PHE A 77 -5.93 -5.81 -22.39
C PHE A 77 -4.93 -4.68 -22.21
N TYR A 78 -3.65 -4.93 -22.44
CA TYR A 78 -2.62 -3.89 -22.36
C TYR A 78 -2.77 -2.88 -23.47
N ASN A 79 -2.55 -1.63 -23.12
CA ASN A 79 -2.58 -0.54 -24.09
C ASN A 79 -1.33 -0.64 -24.98
N SER A 80 -1.49 -0.63 -26.29
CA SER A 80 -0.37 -0.69 -27.25
C SER A 80 0.63 0.47 -27.10
N ASN A 81 0.21 1.55 -26.46
CA ASN A 81 1.05 2.72 -26.14
C ASN A 81 1.48 2.75 -24.66
N GLY A 82 1.22 1.69 -23.89
CA GLY A 82 1.62 1.59 -22.49
C GLY A 82 3.14 1.55 -22.34
N THR A 83 3.64 2.19 -21.28
CA THR A 83 5.06 2.10 -20.91
C THR A 83 5.26 0.79 -20.16
N PHE A 84 6.09 -0.10 -20.70
CA PHE A 84 6.45 -1.35 -20.05
C PHE A 84 7.72 -1.16 -19.19
N ILE A 85 7.80 -1.91 -18.11
CA ILE A 85 9.02 -1.98 -17.29
C ILE A 85 10.05 -2.82 -18.06
N GLU A 86 11.24 -2.27 -18.30
CA GLU A 86 12.32 -2.98 -18.98
C GLU A 86 12.73 -4.27 -18.23
N ASP A 87 13.08 -5.30 -18.96
CA ASP A 87 13.53 -6.60 -18.44
C ASP A 87 12.54 -7.32 -17.51
N VAL A 88 11.27 -6.94 -17.55
CA VAL A 88 10.20 -7.60 -16.80
C VAL A 88 9.20 -8.23 -17.75
N ASP A 89 8.87 -9.51 -17.48
CA ASP A 89 7.90 -10.26 -18.29
C ASP A 89 6.52 -9.61 -18.28
N GLU A 90 5.81 -9.66 -19.41
CA GLU A 90 4.49 -9.04 -19.57
C GLU A 90 3.42 -9.64 -18.64
N THR A 91 3.61 -10.89 -18.18
CA THR A 91 2.72 -11.56 -17.24
C THR A 91 3.10 -11.36 -15.79
N ALA A 92 4.24 -10.70 -15.51
CA ALA A 92 4.66 -10.42 -14.15
C ALA A 92 3.66 -9.53 -13.41
N LEU A 93 3.41 -9.79 -12.13
CA LEU A 93 2.42 -9.03 -11.34
C LEU A 93 2.70 -7.53 -11.35
N VAL A 94 3.97 -7.11 -11.22
CA VAL A 94 4.33 -5.69 -11.26
C VAL A 94 3.99 -5.05 -12.60
N GLN A 95 4.17 -5.79 -13.71
CA GLN A 95 3.82 -5.33 -15.05
C GLN A 95 2.31 -5.22 -15.22
N VAL A 96 1.54 -6.18 -14.72
CA VAL A 96 0.07 -6.13 -14.71
C VAL A 96 -0.42 -4.89 -13.95
N ILE A 97 0.13 -4.61 -12.76
CA ILE A 97 -0.24 -3.43 -11.97
C ILE A 97 0.15 -2.14 -12.69
N ASN A 98 1.33 -2.08 -13.30
CA ASN A 98 1.80 -0.93 -14.11
C ASN A 98 0.78 -0.57 -15.19
N GLN A 99 0.29 -1.57 -15.94
CA GLN A 99 -0.65 -1.36 -17.04
C GLN A 99 -2.05 -0.92 -16.61
N MET A 100 -2.39 -1.12 -15.33
CA MET A 100 -3.65 -0.66 -14.75
C MET A 100 -3.63 0.81 -14.34
N SER A 101 -2.46 1.45 -14.25
CA SER A 101 -2.29 2.82 -13.76
C SER A 101 -3.08 3.09 -12.46
N PRO A 102 -2.77 2.39 -11.36
CA PRO A 102 -3.59 2.40 -10.16
C PRO A 102 -3.55 3.75 -9.42
N LEU A 103 -4.58 4.02 -8.62
CA LEU A 103 -4.48 4.95 -7.50
C LEU A 103 -3.73 4.25 -6.37
N ILE A 104 -2.66 4.85 -5.87
CA ILE A 104 -1.85 4.29 -4.77
C ILE A 104 -2.07 5.09 -3.50
N VAL A 105 -2.34 4.40 -2.39
CA VAL A 105 -2.33 4.97 -1.05
C VAL A 105 -1.12 4.42 -0.31
N VAL A 106 -0.24 5.31 0.14
CA VAL A 106 0.98 4.97 0.87
C VAL A 106 0.78 5.35 2.34
N ASP A 107 0.71 4.35 3.20
CA ASP A 107 0.67 4.57 4.64
C ASP A 107 2.09 4.67 5.20
N GLU A 108 2.30 5.60 6.15
CA GLU A 108 3.59 5.86 6.77
C GLU A 108 4.71 6.14 5.74
N SER A 109 4.42 7.01 4.76
CA SER A 109 5.31 7.25 3.61
C SER A 109 6.71 7.76 3.99
N HIS A 110 6.94 8.17 5.25
CA HIS A 110 8.26 8.52 5.75
C HIS A 110 9.25 7.33 5.76
N HIS A 111 8.76 6.09 5.80
CA HIS A 111 9.58 4.88 5.63
C HIS A 111 9.95 4.63 4.16
N ALA A 112 9.25 5.24 3.22
CA ALA A 112 9.42 5.07 1.78
C ALA A 112 10.34 6.13 1.14
N GLN A 113 11.26 6.71 1.89
CA GLN A 113 12.10 7.82 1.43
C GLN A 113 13.37 7.37 0.68
N SER A 114 13.62 6.07 0.56
CA SER A 114 14.75 5.59 -0.23
C SER A 114 14.49 5.79 -1.72
N ASN A 115 15.56 6.03 -2.50
CA ASN A 115 15.48 6.11 -3.96
C ASN A 115 14.82 4.86 -4.55
N LEU A 116 15.09 3.70 -3.97
CA LEU A 116 14.49 2.42 -4.37
C LEU A 116 12.97 2.40 -4.19
N SER A 117 12.45 2.99 -3.12
CA SER A 117 11.01 3.06 -2.89
C SER A 117 10.30 4.00 -3.87
N ILE A 118 10.98 5.10 -4.25
CA ILE A 118 10.46 6.03 -5.26
C ILE A 118 10.46 5.38 -6.64
N GLU A 119 11.52 4.69 -7.00
CA GLU A 119 11.62 3.95 -8.26
C GLU A 119 10.55 2.87 -8.35
N MET A 120 10.35 2.11 -7.29
CA MET A 120 9.29 1.10 -7.21
C MET A 120 7.90 1.71 -7.42
N LEU A 121 7.60 2.85 -6.77
CA LEU A 121 6.32 3.54 -6.97
C LEU A 121 6.16 4.03 -8.42
N ASN A 122 7.23 4.55 -9.02
CA ASN A 122 7.22 4.96 -10.42
C ASN A 122 6.98 3.78 -11.37
N ASN A 123 7.58 2.62 -11.08
CA ASN A 123 7.37 1.40 -11.86
C ASN A 123 5.93 0.88 -11.82
N LEU A 124 5.16 1.22 -10.79
CA LEU A 124 3.73 0.91 -10.74
C LEU A 124 2.87 1.85 -11.62
N ASN A 125 3.48 2.90 -12.22
CA ASN A 125 2.81 3.85 -13.11
C ASN A 125 1.50 4.42 -12.55
N PRO A 126 1.48 4.96 -11.31
CA PRO A 126 0.24 5.39 -10.67
C PRO A 126 -0.39 6.59 -11.37
N CYS A 127 -1.70 6.58 -11.54
CA CYS A 127 -2.45 7.77 -11.97
C CYS A 127 -2.53 8.83 -10.85
N PHE A 128 -2.44 8.40 -9.58
CA PHE A 128 -2.45 9.27 -8.41
C PHE A 128 -1.78 8.57 -7.22
N VAL A 129 -1.03 9.34 -6.41
CA VAL A 129 -0.43 8.84 -5.16
C VAL A 129 -0.91 9.69 -4.00
N LEU A 130 -1.56 9.06 -3.03
CA LEU A 130 -1.97 9.65 -1.77
C LEU A 130 -1.04 9.20 -0.65
N ASP A 131 -0.27 10.13 -0.11
CA ASP A 131 0.62 9.88 1.04
C ASP A 131 -0.09 10.17 2.36
N LEU A 132 -0.16 9.18 3.24
CA LEU A 132 -0.60 9.34 4.63
C LEU A 132 0.64 9.35 5.52
N THR A 133 0.99 10.51 6.08
CA THR A 133 2.22 10.67 6.86
C THR A 133 2.12 11.80 7.89
N ALA A 134 2.73 11.58 9.04
CA ALA A 134 2.91 12.63 10.05
C ALA A 134 4.01 13.64 9.68
N THR A 135 4.88 13.30 8.72
CA THR A 135 6.03 14.12 8.31
C THR A 135 6.06 14.30 6.79
N PRO A 136 5.28 15.24 6.24
CA PRO A 136 5.20 15.45 4.80
C PRO A 136 6.55 15.92 4.21
N LYS A 137 6.83 15.55 2.98
CA LYS A 137 8.02 16.00 2.24
C LYS A 137 7.89 17.48 1.86
N LYS A 138 9.02 18.19 1.73
CA LYS A 138 9.07 19.62 1.38
C LYS A 138 8.34 20.01 0.08
N HIS A 139 8.20 19.06 -0.84
CA HIS A 139 7.59 19.28 -2.17
C HIS A 139 6.26 18.55 -2.36
N SER A 140 5.64 18.08 -1.27
CA SER A 140 4.33 17.43 -1.35
C SER A 140 3.22 18.48 -1.40
N ASN A 141 2.20 18.25 -2.22
CA ASN A 141 0.97 19.00 -2.15
C ASN A 141 0.17 18.53 -0.94
N ILE A 142 0.04 19.39 0.07
CA ILE A 142 -0.68 19.06 1.31
C ILE A 142 -2.17 19.30 1.05
N ILE A 143 -2.96 18.24 1.01
CA ILE A 143 -4.41 18.30 0.82
C ILE A 143 -5.10 18.61 2.16
N THR A 144 -4.64 17.97 3.25
CA THR A 144 -5.14 18.20 4.61
C THR A 144 -4.01 18.03 5.61
N TYR A 145 -4.07 18.84 6.65
CA TYR A 145 -3.10 18.81 7.74
C TYR A 145 -3.84 18.92 9.07
N VAL A 146 -3.54 17.98 9.96
CA VAL A 146 -4.07 17.97 11.34
C VAL A 146 -2.88 18.07 12.28
N ASP A 147 -2.81 19.15 13.07
CA ASP A 147 -1.73 19.34 14.02
C ASP A 147 -1.94 18.58 15.33
N SER A 148 -0.87 18.43 16.11
CA SER A 148 -0.90 17.73 17.39
C SER A 148 -1.82 18.40 18.43
N LEU A 149 -2.04 19.72 18.32
CA LEU A 149 -2.95 20.45 19.22
C LEU A 149 -4.41 20.12 18.92
N GLN A 150 -4.77 20.01 17.64
CA GLN A 150 -6.10 19.55 17.23
C GLN A 150 -6.36 18.12 17.70
N LEU A 151 -5.42 17.21 17.46
CA LEU A 151 -5.53 15.82 17.93
C LEU A 151 -5.66 15.73 19.45
N LYS A 152 -4.93 16.58 20.17
CA LYS A 152 -5.04 16.65 21.64
C LYS A 152 -6.42 17.12 22.10
N LYS A 153 -7.02 18.12 21.46
CA LYS A 153 -8.37 18.60 21.76
C LYS A 153 -9.42 17.50 21.55
N GLU A 154 -9.23 16.68 20.53
CA GLU A 154 -10.12 15.56 20.18
C GLU A 154 -9.82 14.27 20.98
N ASN A 155 -8.92 14.33 21.98
CA ASN A 155 -8.47 13.15 22.76
C ASN A 155 -7.91 11.99 21.91
N MET A 156 -7.38 12.28 20.73
CA MET A 156 -6.83 11.28 19.81
C MET A 156 -5.33 11.05 19.98
N VAL A 157 -4.67 11.77 20.88
CA VAL A 157 -3.22 11.60 21.16
C VAL A 157 -3.04 10.87 22.48
N LYS A 158 -2.06 9.98 22.54
CA LYS A 158 -1.65 9.39 23.82
C LYS A 158 -1.20 10.48 24.77
N LEU A 159 -1.63 10.39 26.03
CA LEU A 159 -1.16 11.29 27.07
C LEU A 159 0.36 11.20 27.19
N PRO A 160 1.07 12.31 27.46
CA PRO A 160 2.51 12.28 27.63
C PRO A 160 2.88 11.37 28.80
N VAL A 161 3.78 10.44 28.55
CA VAL A 161 4.34 9.58 29.60
C VAL A 161 5.43 10.40 30.31
N ILE A 162 5.16 10.80 31.56
CA ILE A 162 6.18 11.46 32.38
C ILE A 162 6.99 10.38 33.09
N VAL A 163 8.24 10.22 32.69
CA VAL A 163 9.17 9.29 33.34
C VAL A 163 9.87 10.02 34.49
N TYR A 164 9.58 9.61 35.71
CA TYR A 164 10.31 10.07 36.89
C TYR A 164 11.47 9.14 37.15
N ASN A 165 12.67 9.64 37.10
CA ASN A 165 13.85 8.94 37.59
C ASN A 165 13.85 9.07 39.12
N ARG A 166 13.60 7.96 39.87
CA ARG A 166 13.83 7.95 41.32
C ARG A 166 15.33 7.82 41.54
N PRO A 167 16.00 8.79 42.19
CA PRO A 167 17.37 8.60 42.57
C PRO A 167 17.44 7.38 43.50
N HIS A 168 18.35 6.47 43.22
CA HIS A 168 18.65 5.34 44.10
C HIS A 168 19.07 5.91 45.45
N VAL A 169 18.21 5.79 46.45
CA VAL A 169 18.63 5.98 47.84
C VAL A 169 19.49 4.77 48.21
N SER A 170 20.80 4.93 48.14
CA SER A 170 21.71 3.97 48.71
C SER A 170 21.45 3.92 50.21
N LYS A 171 20.94 2.76 50.71
CA LYS A 171 20.90 2.51 52.13
C LYS A 171 22.31 2.53 52.64
N ILE A 172 22.70 3.61 53.32
CA ILE A 172 23.87 3.62 54.15
C ILE A 172 23.54 2.71 55.34
N GLY A 173 24.14 1.51 55.35
CA GLY A 173 24.05 0.59 56.46
C GLY A 173 24.75 1.17 57.68
N LYS A 174 24.10 1.07 58.81
CA LYS A 174 24.79 1.07 60.13
C LYS A 174 25.04 -0.38 60.51
#